data_44d7ab307c3e673ef5c8af2a76681763
#
_entry.id   44d7ab307c3e673ef5c8af2a76681763
#
_cell.length_a   1.000
_cell.length_b   1.000
_cell.length_c   1.000
_cell.angle_alpha   90.00
_cell.angle_beta   90.00
_cell.angle_gamma   90.00
#
_symmetry.space_group_name_H-M   'P 1'
#
loop_
_entity.id
_entity.type
_entity.pdbx_description
1 polymer ?
#
loop_
_entity_poly.entity_id
_entity_poly.type
_entity_poly.pdbx_seq_one_letter_code
_entity_poly.pdbx_strand_id
1 'polypeptide(L)'
;MRLQIRDDRHMRSLTGVSLSQFEILLEVFTKNYIQRQWQAYQEGLITGTRQRQPGGGRKGALPSMREKLLFLLYYFKVYPTFDVLGTQFNMARSKAHENLYKLVPVLYQTLVHLEVMPHREFATPDELLQALAGIDTILIDVTERNHRRPQDEQEQREHYSGKKKDIPSKTQ
;
A
#
# COMPACT_ATOMS: atom_id res chain seq x y z
N MET A 1 -18.93 2.72 16.65
CA MET A 1 -19.41 1.47 16.00
C MET A 1 -18.19 0.78 15.42
N ARG A 2 -17.86 -0.45 15.77
CA ARG A 2 -16.68 -1.14 15.20
C ARG A 2 -17.12 -1.93 13.97
N LEU A 3 -16.29 -1.96 12.95
CA LEU A 3 -16.49 -2.74 11.74
C LEU A 3 -16.59 -4.23 12.11
N GLN A 4 -17.73 -4.86 11.85
CA GLN A 4 -17.94 -6.28 12.09
C GLN A 4 -18.08 -7.01 10.75
N ILE A 5 -17.23 -7.99 10.53
CA ILE A 5 -17.28 -8.84 9.33
C ILE A 5 -18.29 -9.96 9.58
N ARG A 6 -19.26 -10.11 8.66
CA ARG A 6 -20.33 -11.10 8.76
C ARG A 6 -20.00 -12.42 8.08
N ASP A 7 -19.40 -12.34 6.89
CA ASP A 7 -19.13 -13.48 6.02
C ASP A 7 -17.95 -13.20 5.07
N ASP A 8 -17.55 -14.16 4.26
CA ASP A 8 -16.44 -14.04 3.30
C ASP A 8 -16.74 -13.00 2.21
N ARG A 9 -17.99 -12.91 1.72
CA ARG A 9 -18.39 -11.88 0.76
C ARG A 9 -18.21 -10.47 1.34
N HIS A 10 -18.61 -10.29 2.59
CA HIS A 10 -18.44 -9.02 3.30
C HIS A 10 -16.96 -8.69 3.54
N MET A 11 -16.14 -9.69 3.88
CA MET A 11 -14.70 -9.53 4.01
C MET A 11 -14.10 -9.03 2.69
N ARG A 12 -14.36 -9.71 1.56
CA ARG A 12 -13.86 -9.32 0.24
C ARG A 12 -14.30 -7.92 -0.19
N SER A 13 -15.55 -7.55 0.09
CA SER A 13 -16.08 -6.23 -0.28
C SER A 13 -15.36 -5.09 0.46
N LEU A 14 -14.98 -5.31 1.72
CA LEU A 14 -14.37 -4.28 2.57
C LEU A 14 -12.84 -4.29 2.57
N THR A 15 -12.21 -5.41 2.23
CA THR A 15 -10.75 -5.58 2.35
C THR A 15 -10.06 -6.04 1.07
N GLY A 16 -10.83 -6.56 0.11
CA GLY A 16 -10.29 -7.13 -1.13
C GLY A 16 -9.80 -8.57 -1.00
N VAL A 17 -9.75 -9.15 0.21
CA VAL A 17 -9.27 -10.51 0.45
C VAL A 17 -10.36 -11.40 1.07
N SER A 18 -10.25 -12.73 0.91
CA SER A 18 -11.11 -13.70 1.57
C SER A 18 -10.75 -13.84 3.05
N LEU A 19 -11.64 -14.50 3.83
CA LEU A 19 -11.36 -14.82 5.23
C LEU A 19 -10.11 -15.68 5.37
N SER A 20 -9.92 -16.70 4.51
CA SER A 20 -8.73 -17.56 4.53
C SER A 20 -7.45 -16.78 4.22
N GLN A 21 -7.47 -15.93 3.20
CA GLN A 21 -6.34 -15.06 2.86
C GLN A 21 -6.02 -14.07 3.99
N PHE A 22 -7.05 -13.56 4.66
CA PHE A 22 -6.88 -12.67 5.79
C PHE A 22 -6.17 -13.35 6.97
N GLU A 23 -6.49 -14.63 7.27
CA GLU A 23 -5.82 -15.36 8.36
C GLU A 23 -4.34 -15.62 8.03
N ILE A 24 -4.01 -15.96 6.79
CA ILE A 24 -2.61 -16.13 6.33
C ILE A 24 -1.84 -14.80 6.50
N LEU A 25 -2.43 -13.70 6.01
CA LEU A 25 -1.86 -12.36 6.18
C LEU A 25 -1.68 -12.00 7.66
N LEU A 26 -2.66 -12.32 8.49
CA LEU A 26 -2.66 -11.98 9.92
C LEU A 26 -1.53 -12.65 10.68
N GLU A 27 -1.23 -13.90 10.36
CA GLU A 27 -0.13 -14.64 11.00
C GLU A 27 1.20 -13.95 10.72
N VAL A 28 1.53 -13.72 9.44
CA VAL A 28 2.80 -13.10 9.03
C VAL A 28 2.87 -11.63 9.46
N PHE A 29 1.77 -10.89 9.34
CA PHE A 29 1.68 -9.51 9.82
C PHE A 29 1.96 -9.39 11.31
N THR A 30 1.44 -10.32 12.11
CA THR A 30 1.67 -10.34 13.56
C THR A 30 3.14 -10.55 13.89
N LYS A 31 3.82 -11.50 13.23
CA LYS A 31 5.25 -11.76 13.40
C LYS A 31 6.08 -10.51 13.06
N ASN A 32 5.83 -9.91 11.90
CA ASN A 32 6.54 -8.69 11.44
C ASN A 32 6.29 -7.48 12.35
N TYR A 33 5.05 -7.32 12.83
CA TYR A 33 4.72 -6.24 13.77
C TYR A 33 5.50 -6.36 15.09
N ILE A 34 5.53 -7.55 15.67
CA ILE A 34 6.26 -7.83 16.90
C ILE A 34 7.76 -7.63 16.69
N GLN A 35 8.33 -8.17 15.64
CA GLN A 35 9.75 -8.01 15.29
C GLN A 35 10.13 -6.54 15.17
N ARG A 36 9.34 -5.73 14.45
CA ARG A 36 9.58 -4.30 14.31
C ARG A 36 9.50 -3.54 15.64
N GLN A 37 8.60 -3.96 16.55
CA GLN A 37 8.52 -3.36 17.87
C GLN A 37 9.76 -3.64 18.71
N TRP A 38 10.31 -4.84 18.61
CA TRP A 38 11.56 -5.22 19.31
C TRP A 38 12.78 -4.54 18.71
N GLN A 39 12.88 -4.43 17.40
CA GLN A 39 13.94 -3.66 16.73
C GLN A 39 13.96 -2.21 17.18
N ALA A 40 12.80 -1.53 17.12
CA ALA A 40 12.68 -0.16 17.60
C ALA A 40 12.98 0.01 19.11
N TYR A 41 12.76 -1.02 19.90
CA TYR A 41 13.14 -1.02 21.31
C TYR A 41 14.67 -1.12 21.47
N GLN A 42 15.32 -2.04 20.76
CA GLN A 42 16.77 -2.22 20.80
C GLN A 42 17.50 -0.95 20.33
N GLU A 43 17.07 -0.37 19.23
CA GLU A 43 17.59 0.92 18.73
C GLU A 43 17.40 2.04 19.75
N GLY A 44 16.23 2.09 20.40
CA GLY A 44 15.94 3.06 21.44
C GLY A 44 16.77 2.90 22.72
N LEU A 45 17.18 1.68 23.06
CA LEU A 45 18.13 1.42 24.14
C LEU A 45 19.53 1.95 23.81
N ILE A 46 20.01 1.71 22.59
CA ILE A 46 21.32 2.16 22.11
C ILE A 46 21.38 3.70 22.09
N THR A 47 20.31 4.35 21.63
CA THR A 47 20.23 5.82 21.51
C THR A 47 19.81 6.51 22.80
N GLY A 48 19.50 5.76 23.88
CA GLY A 48 19.01 6.31 25.15
C GLY A 48 17.60 6.91 25.10
N THR A 49 16.88 6.76 23.98
CA THR A 49 15.56 7.37 23.76
C THR A 49 14.41 6.53 24.32
N ARG A 50 14.64 5.27 24.66
CA ARG A 50 13.61 4.33 25.12
C ARG A 50 14.13 3.38 26.19
N GLN A 51 13.43 3.30 27.32
CA GLN A 51 13.79 2.41 28.42
C GLN A 51 12.77 1.30 28.67
N ARG A 52 11.52 1.46 28.20
CA ARG A 52 10.43 0.52 28.47
C ARG A 52 10.24 -0.47 27.33
N GLN A 53 10.09 -1.74 27.69
CA GLN A 53 9.78 -2.81 26.74
C GLN A 53 8.48 -2.56 25.98
N PRO A 54 8.36 -3.05 24.71
CA PRO A 54 7.11 -2.97 23.96
C PRO A 54 6.00 -3.79 24.63
N GLY A 55 4.76 -3.32 24.52
CA GLY A 55 3.55 -4.03 24.97
C GLY A 55 2.96 -3.62 26.31
N GLY A 56 3.69 -2.86 27.15
CA GLY A 56 3.25 -2.46 28.51
C GLY A 56 2.38 -1.20 28.58
N GLY A 57 2.00 -0.59 27.46
CA GLY A 57 1.25 0.66 27.44
C GLY A 57 -0.27 0.49 27.34
N ARG A 58 -1.00 1.63 27.47
CA ARG A 58 -2.44 1.68 27.21
C ARG A 58 -2.73 1.19 25.79
N LYS A 59 -3.70 0.26 25.66
CA LYS A 59 -4.18 -0.19 24.35
C LYS A 59 -4.82 0.97 23.61
N GLY A 60 -4.34 1.24 22.39
CA GLY A 60 -4.91 2.26 21.50
C GLY A 60 -6.26 1.84 20.89
N ALA A 61 -6.75 2.63 19.94
CA ALA A 61 -8.02 2.38 19.25
C ALA A 61 -8.05 1.07 18.46
N LEU A 62 -6.88 0.54 18.06
CA LEU A 62 -6.70 -0.76 17.39
C LEU A 62 -6.00 -1.76 18.35
N PRO A 63 -6.72 -2.35 19.32
CA PRO A 63 -6.12 -3.14 20.39
C PRO A 63 -5.57 -4.49 19.94
N SER A 64 -6.12 -5.11 18.87
CA SER A 64 -5.70 -6.42 18.36
C SER A 64 -4.95 -6.32 17.03
N MET A 65 -4.17 -7.36 16.69
CA MET A 65 -3.51 -7.45 15.38
C MET A 65 -4.52 -7.57 14.24
N ARG A 66 -5.63 -8.27 14.49
CA ARG A 66 -6.76 -8.39 13.55
C ARG A 66 -7.34 -7.02 13.21
N GLU A 67 -7.56 -6.16 14.20
CA GLU A 67 -8.07 -4.79 13.97
C GLU A 67 -7.07 -3.90 13.23
N LYS A 68 -5.78 -4.05 13.51
CA LYS A 68 -4.72 -3.33 12.79
C LYS A 68 -4.66 -3.72 11.31
N LEU A 69 -4.69 -5.01 11.01
CA LEU A 69 -4.69 -5.51 9.64
C LEU A 69 -6.00 -5.13 8.92
N LEU A 70 -7.15 -5.31 9.57
CA LEU A 70 -8.45 -4.92 9.02
C LEU A 70 -8.51 -3.43 8.68
N PHE A 71 -7.99 -2.57 9.57
CA PHE A 71 -7.89 -1.13 9.35
C PHE A 71 -7.09 -0.79 8.09
N LEU A 72 -5.93 -1.43 7.89
CA LEU A 72 -5.10 -1.22 6.70
C LEU A 72 -5.79 -1.67 5.42
N LEU A 73 -6.29 -2.91 5.41
CA LEU A 73 -6.92 -3.48 4.21
C LEU A 73 -8.20 -2.73 3.85
N TYR A 74 -9.00 -2.31 4.84
CA TYR A 74 -10.15 -1.44 4.63
C TYR A 74 -9.75 -0.11 3.98
N TYR A 75 -8.69 0.53 4.48
CA TYR A 75 -8.20 1.77 3.89
C TYR A 75 -7.82 1.58 2.42
N PHE A 76 -7.03 0.58 2.09
CA PHE A 76 -6.58 0.34 0.71
C PHE A 76 -7.71 -0.07 -0.23
N LYS A 77 -8.73 -0.77 0.26
CA LYS A 77 -9.87 -1.19 -0.55
C LYS A 77 -10.88 -0.09 -0.79
N VAL A 78 -11.23 0.66 0.25
CA VAL A 78 -12.32 1.66 0.22
C VAL A 78 -11.78 3.06 -0.06
N TYR A 79 -10.53 3.31 0.31
CA TYR A 79 -9.83 4.61 0.20
C TYR A 79 -10.61 5.79 0.80
N PRO A 80 -11.10 5.67 2.03
CA PRO A 80 -11.90 6.70 2.67
C PRO A 80 -11.04 7.90 3.08
N THR A 81 -11.66 9.06 3.29
CA THR A 81 -10.99 10.17 3.97
C THR A 81 -10.62 9.78 5.40
N PHE A 82 -9.64 10.45 6.00
CA PHE A 82 -9.23 10.15 7.39
C PHE A 82 -10.33 10.44 8.42
N ASP A 83 -11.27 11.33 8.12
CA ASP A 83 -12.42 11.58 8.98
C ASP A 83 -13.37 10.39 8.97
N VAL A 84 -13.69 9.84 7.80
CA VAL A 84 -14.52 8.63 7.66
C VAL A 84 -13.82 7.42 8.29
N LEU A 85 -12.53 7.25 8.02
CA LEU A 85 -11.72 6.17 8.58
C LEU A 85 -11.68 6.26 10.13
N GLY A 86 -11.47 7.46 10.66
CA GLY A 86 -11.49 7.71 12.10
C GLY A 86 -12.83 7.36 12.75
N THR A 87 -13.93 7.79 12.14
CA THR A 87 -15.28 7.47 12.60
C THR A 87 -15.53 5.96 12.61
N GLN A 88 -15.15 5.26 11.52
CA GLN A 88 -15.37 3.82 11.38
C GLN A 88 -14.61 2.99 12.43
N PHE A 89 -13.41 3.43 12.81
CA PHE A 89 -12.56 2.74 13.79
C PHE A 89 -12.55 3.41 15.17
N ASN A 90 -13.46 4.35 15.42
CA ASN A 90 -13.64 5.05 16.68
C ASN A 90 -12.34 5.73 17.17
N MET A 91 -11.73 6.53 16.31
CA MET A 91 -10.54 7.32 16.62
C MET A 91 -10.59 8.70 15.94
N ALA A 92 -9.80 9.65 16.44
CA ALA A 92 -9.65 10.95 15.81
C ALA A 92 -8.94 10.83 14.45
N ARG A 93 -9.22 11.75 13.51
CA ARG A 93 -8.60 11.87 12.19
C ARG A 93 -7.07 11.76 12.25
N SER A 94 -6.43 12.51 13.14
CA SER A 94 -4.98 12.50 13.32
C SER A 94 -4.45 11.13 13.73
N LYS A 95 -5.19 10.40 14.57
CA LYS A 95 -4.84 9.04 14.98
C LYS A 95 -5.06 8.01 13.87
N ALA A 96 -6.04 8.21 13.01
CA ALA A 96 -6.21 7.37 11.82
C ALA A 96 -5.02 7.52 10.87
N HIS A 97 -4.60 8.76 10.60
CA HIS A 97 -3.40 9.06 9.82
C HIS A 97 -2.13 8.44 10.44
N GLU A 98 -1.87 8.72 11.71
CA GLU A 98 -0.69 8.19 12.44
C GLU A 98 -0.64 6.65 12.41
N ASN A 99 -1.76 5.97 12.67
CA ASN A 99 -1.84 4.51 12.63
C ASN A 99 -1.59 3.96 11.21
N LEU A 100 -2.13 4.60 10.17
CA LEU A 100 -1.91 4.18 8.80
C LEU A 100 -0.42 4.17 8.46
N TYR A 101 0.25 5.32 8.62
CA TYR A 101 1.68 5.44 8.29
C TYR A 101 2.59 4.55 9.15
N LYS A 102 2.19 4.27 10.38
CA LYS A 102 2.91 3.35 11.26
C LYS A 102 2.77 1.88 10.83
N LEU A 103 1.61 1.50 10.30
CA LEU A 103 1.30 0.10 9.99
C LEU A 103 1.63 -0.29 8.52
N VAL A 104 1.63 0.67 7.59
CA VAL A 104 1.95 0.42 6.16
C VAL A 104 3.29 -0.30 5.98
N PRO A 105 4.40 0.10 6.62
CA PRO A 105 5.66 -0.63 6.47
C PRO A 105 5.61 -2.08 6.96
N VAL A 106 4.77 -2.38 7.96
CA VAL A 106 4.57 -3.76 8.45
C VAL A 106 3.83 -4.59 7.41
N LEU A 107 2.79 -4.02 6.79
CA LEU A 107 2.07 -4.69 5.70
C LEU A 107 2.99 -4.94 4.50
N TYR A 108 3.81 -3.96 4.12
CA TYR A 108 4.78 -4.12 3.04
C TYR A 108 5.73 -5.30 3.30
N GLN A 109 6.34 -5.37 4.48
CA GLN A 109 7.18 -6.50 4.86
C GLN A 109 6.43 -7.84 4.86
N THR A 110 5.15 -7.82 5.25
CA THR A 110 4.29 -9.00 5.22
C THR A 110 4.09 -9.51 3.80
N LEU A 111 3.81 -8.62 2.85
CA LEU A 111 3.63 -8.98 1.45
C LEU A 111 4.93 -9.47 0.79
N VAL A 112 6.07 -8.88 1.17
CA VAL A 112 7.40 -9.34 0.75
C VAL A 112 7.67 -10.76 1.27
N HIS A 113 7.42 -11.03 2.56
CA HIS A 113 7.61 -12.37 3.14
C HIS A 113 6.68 -13.44 2.56
N LEU A 114 5.54 -13.04 2.02
CA LEU A 114 4.59 -13.94 1.34
C LEU A 114 4.88 -14.07 -0.16
N GLU A 115 5.93 -13.40 -0.66
CA GLU A 115 6.33 -13.40 -2.08
C GLU A 115 5.21 -12.99 -3.04
N VAL A 116 4.26 -12.16 -2.58
CA VAL A 116 3.13 -11.66 -3.39
C VAL A 116 3.36 -10.26 -3.96
N MET A 117 4.54 -9.68 -3.70
CA MET A 117 4.90 -8.39 -4.29
C MET A 117 5.36 -8.59 -5.73
N PRO A 118 4.80 -7.83 -6.70
CA PRO A 118 5.25 -7.91 -8.08
C PRO A 118 6.69 -7.41 -8.20
N HIS A 119 7.46 -8.03 -9.07
CA HIS A 119 8.75 -7.47 -9.51
C HIS A 119 8.48 -6.12 -10.18
N ARG A 120 9.20 -5.07 -9.77
CA ARG A 120 8.99 -3.71 -10.27
C ARG A 120 10.11 -3.23 -11.18
N GLU A 121 11.27 -3.84 -11.09
CA GLU A 121 12.47 -3.46 -11.82
C GLU A 121 13.08 -4.71 -12.44
N PHE A 122 13.37 -4.63 -13.72
CA PHE A 122 14.07 -5.67 -14.47
C PHE A 122 15.32 -5.00 -15.03
N ALA A 123 16.49 -5.55 -14.73
CA ALA A 123 17.76 -5.01 -15.21
C ALA A 123 17.96 -5.29 -16.71
N THR A 124 17.34 -6.35 -17.22
CA THR A 124 17.46 -6.76 -18.62
C THR A 124 16.09 -7.18 -19.20
N PRO A 125 15.90 -7.07 -20.53
CA PRO A 125 14.71 -7.60 -21.20
C PRO A 125 14.50 -9.10 -20.96
N ASP A 126 15.58 -9.86 -20.81
CA ASP A 126 15.51 -11.31 -20.58
C ASP A 126 14.92 -11.66 -19.20
N GLU A 127 15.24 -10.87 -18.16
CA GLU A 127 14.62 -11.01 -16.84
C GLU A 127 13.12 -10.74 -16.89
N LEU A 128 12.69 -9.73 -17.65
CA LEU A 128 11.28 -9.47 -17.88
C LEU A 128 10.60 -10.65 -18.57
N LEU A 129 11.21 -11.20 -19.62
CA LEU A 129 10.67 -12.35 -20.35
C LEU A 129 10.58 -13.59 -19.46
N GLN A 130 11.57 -13.84 -18.60
CA GLN A 130 11.54 -14.93 -17.62
C GLN A 130 10.43 -14.75 -16.58
N ALA A 131 10.25 -13.53 -16.07
CA ALA A 131 9.19 -13.24 -15.12
C ALA A 131 7.79 -13.35 -15.73
N LEU A 132 7.67 -13.19 -17.04
CA LEU A 132 6.44 -13.35 -17.82
C LEU A 132 6.23 -14.77 -18.35
N ALA A 133 7.18 -15.67 -18.13
CA ALA A 133 7.06 -17.05 -18.58
C ALA A 133 5.83 -17.73 -17.96
N GLY A 134 4.92 -18.23 -18.81
CA GLY A 134 3.65 -18.84 -18.38
C GLY A 134 2.48 -17.85 -18.18
N ILE A 135 2.66 -16.57 -18.52
CA ILE A 135 1.57 -15.57 -18.54
C ILE A 135 1.09 -15.41 -19.99
N ASP A 136 -0.13 -15.86 -20.28
CA ASP A 136 -0.70 -15.82 -21.64
C ASP A 136 -1.13 -14.41 -22.07
N THR A 137 -1.45 -13.53 -21.11
CA THR A 137 -1.99 -12.21 -21.42
C THR A 137 -1.46 -11.14 -20.45
N ILE A 138 -0.92 -10.07 -21.01
CA ILE A 138 -0.46 -8.90 -20.25
C ILE A 138 -1.34 -7.72 -20.59
N LEU A 139 -1.85 -7.03 -19.56
CA LEU A 139 -2.54 -5.76 -19.73
C LEU A 139 -1.51 -4.63 -19.49
N ILE A 140 -1.29 -3.82 -20.52
CA ILE A 140 -0.41 -2.66 -20.43
C ILE A 140 -1.30 -1.42 -20.43
N ASP A 141 -1.30 -0.69 -19.31
CA ASP A 141 -1.92 0.63 -19.22
C ASP A 141 -0.83 1.69 -19.38
N VAL A 142 -0.95 2.47 -20.46
CA VAL A 142 0.01 3.53 -20.79
C VAL A 142 -0.64 4.88 -20.54
N THR A 143 -0.12 5.60 -19.56
CA THR A 143 -0.53 6.97 -19.25
C THR A 143 0.38 7.96 -19.93
N GLU A 144 -0.16 8.80 -20.81
CA GLU A 144 0.58 9.90 -21.41
C GLU A 144 0.84 10.98 -20.37
N ARG A 145 2.12 11.33 -20.15
CA ARG A 145 2.51 12.50 -19.37
C ARG A 145 2.68 13.69 -20.30
N ASN A 146 2.03 14.80 -19.99
CA ASN A 146 2.25 16.04 -20.73
C ASN A 146 3.70 16.47 -20.55
N HIS A 147 4.49 16.41 -21.61
CA HIS A 147 5.85 16.94 -21.64
C HIS A 147 5.84 18.36 -22.25
N ARG A 148 6.73 19.23 -21.75
CA ARG A 148 6.90 20.55 -22.35
C ARG A 148 7.34 20.35 -23.80
N ARG A 149 6.61 20.95 -24.74
CA ARG A 149 6.92 20.80 -26.17
C ARG A 149 8.36 21.25 -26.45
N PRO A 150 9.23 20.39 -26.97
CA PRO A 150 10.58 20.77 -27.37
C PRO A 150 10.53 21.88 -28.43
N GLN A 151 11.56 22.72 -28.51
CA GLN A 151 11.67 23.76 -29.55
C GLN A 151 12.21 23.21 -30.87
N ASP A 152 12.96 22.11 -30.82
CA ASP A 152 13.51 21.43 -31.97
C ASP A 152 12.48 20.53 -32.66
N GLU A 153 12.40 20.60 -34.00
CA GLU A 153 11.42 19.81 -34.76
C GLU A 153 11.69 18.31 -34.74
N GLN A 154 12.95 17.90 -34.62
CA GLN A 154 13.33 16.49 -34.60
C GLN A 154 12.95 15.85 -33.27
N GLU A 155 13.22 16.52 -32.15
CA GLU A 155 12.76 16.12 -30.83
C GLU A 155 11.22 16.15 -30.72
N GLN A 156 10.54 17.08 -31.41
CA GLN A 156 9.07 17.10 -31.46
C GLN A 156 8.50 15.84 -32.12
N ARG A 157 9.13 15.32 -33.17
CA ARG A 157 8.71 14.10 -33.87
C ARG A 157 8.89 12.86 -33.02
N GLU A 158 9.99 12.77 -32.26
CA GLU A 158 10.29 11.65 -31.37
C GLU A 158 9.30 11.54 -30.19
N HIS A 159 8.81 12.69 -29.72
CA HIS A 159 7.84 12.75 -28.59
C HIS A 159 6.38 12.83 -29.03
N TYR A 160 6.09 12.69 -30.32
CA TYR A 160 4.73 12.79 -30.85
C TYR A 160 3.96 11.47 -30.73
N SER A 161 2.96 11.42 -29.85
CA SER A 161 2.17 10.20 -29.59
C SER A 161 1.08 9.90 -30.63
N GLY A 162 0.80 10.79 -31.57
CA GLY A 162 -0.22 10.61 -32.61
C GLY A 162 -1.70 10.60 -32.14
N LYS A 163 -1.95 10.55 -30.84
CA LYS A 163 -3.31 10.43 -30.27
C LYS A 163 -4.06 11.75 -30.10
N LYS A 164 -3.35 12.87 -29.97
CA LYS A 164 -3.97 14.22 -29.87
C LYS A 164 -3.86 14.96 -31.20
N LYS A 165 -4.91 14.93 -32.00
CA LYS A 165 -5.05 15.77 -33.21
C LYS A 165 -5.39 17.25 -32.94
N ASP A 166 -5.61 17.62 -31.69
CA ASP A 166 -5.96 18.99 -31.31
C ASP A 166 -4.77 19.76 -30.75
N ILE A 167 -4.03 20.41 -31.63
CA ILE A 167 -3.22 21.56 -31.26
C ILE A 167 -4.14 22.76 -31.43
N PRO A 168 -4.53 23.47 -30.37
CA PRO A 168 -5.27 24.73 -30.59
C PRO A 168 -4.35 25.68 -31.32
N SER A 169 -4.75 26.02 -32.53
CA SER A 169 -4.12 27.10 -33.31
C SER A 169 -4.18 28.37 -32.48
N LYS A 170 -3.02 28.96 -32.18
CA LYS A 170 -2.96 30.32 -31.66
C LYS A 170 -3.54 31.23 -32.72
N THR A 171 -4.75 31.72 -32.49
CA THR A 171 -5.26 32.90 -33.16
C THR A 171 -4.43 34.09 -32.67
N GLN A 172 -3.99 34.89 -33.62
CA GLN A 172 -3.26 36.16 -33.45
C GLN A 172 -3.99 37.14 -32.53
#